data_6000e6870249054b02311c7ed955ae62
#
_entry.id   6000e6870249054b02311c7ed955ae62
#
_cell.length_a   1.000
_cell.length_b   1.000
_cell.length_c   1.000
_cell.angle_alpha   90.00
_cell.angle_beta   90.00
_cell.angle_gamma   90.00
#
_symmetry.space_group_name_H-M   'P 1'
#
loop_
_entity.id
_entity.type
_entity.pdbx_description
1 polymer ?
#
loop_
_entity_poly.entity_id
_entity_poly.type
_entity_poly.pdbx_seq_one_letter_code
_entity_poly.pdbx_strand_id
1 'polypeptide(L)'
;MNKIRAVVFDAYGTLFDVYSVTARAEQLFPGKGEALALLWRERQIDYTRLRSLASPDGARYKPFWDITIDALRYAADRLGLKLDDTAQAQLLKEYACLSAFPENLAALKRLRRAGLPLGILSNGNPEMLDIAVKSAGMHGLFDHVLSVDAVKQYKTAPAAYALGPKAFDLPAGEILFVSSNCWDACGATWFGYTTYWINRAGHPAERLDVAPTGTEIGRA
;
A
#
# COMPACT_ATOMS: atom_id res chain seq x y z
N MET A 1 -5.29 -26.30 6.62
CA MET A 1 -4.59 -25.06 6.22
C MET A 1 -3.33 -25.45 5.46
N ASN A 2 -3.10 -24.83 4.31
CA ASN A 2 -1.84 -25.03 3.58
C ASN A 2 -0.66 -24.52 4.43
N LYS A 3 0.50 -25.17 4.28
CA LYS A 3 1.73 -24.72 4.95
C LYS A 3 2.19 -23.41 4.29
N ILE A 4 2.28 -22.32 5.04
CA ILE A 4 2.83 -21.06 4.54
C ILE A 4 4.33 -21.19 4.29
N ARG A 5 4.76 -20.78 3.09
CA ARG A 5 6.14 -20.92 2.60
C ARG A 5 6.78 -19.59 2.25
N ALA A 6 5.98 -18.53 2.09
CA ALA A 6 6.44 -17.16 1.87
C ALA A 6 5.46 -16.14 2.46
N VAL A 7 5.92 -14.92 2.71
CA VAL A 7 5.07 -13.82 3.17
C VAL A 7 5.23 -12.64 2.24
N VAL A 8 4.11 -12.11 1.76
CA VAL A 8 4.05 -10.94 0.88
C VAL A 8 3.27 -9.84 1.59
N PHE A 9 3.84 -8.65 1.65
CA PHE A 9 3.24 -7.49 2.30
C PHE A 9 2.77 -6.47 1.28
N ASP A 10 1.60 -5.90 1.49
CA ASP A 10 1.30 -4.57 0.95
C ASP A 10 2.26 -3.54 1.55
N ALA A 11 2.47 -2.41 0.87
CA ALA A 11 3.41 -1.38 1.30
C ALA A 11 2.71 -0.20 1.99
N TYR A 12 1.93 0.58 1.24
CA TYR A 12 1.36 1.86 1.66
C TYR A 12 0.12 1.69 2.56
N GLY A 13 0.27 2.03 3.84
CA GLY A 13 -0.68 1.80 4.93
C GLY A 13 -0.39 0.52 5.71
N THR A 14 0.47 -0.38 5.19
CA THR A 14 0.83 -1.65 5.84
C THR A 14 2.25 -1.61 6.43
N LEU A 15 3.26 -1.37 5.61
CA LEU A 15 4.64 -1.17 6.04
C LEU A 15 4.95 0.31 6.31
N PHE A 16 4.38 1.21 5.52
CA PHE A 16 4.62 2.65 5.59
C PHE A 16 3.32 3.38 5.93
N ASP A 17 3.37 4.26 6.93
CA ASP A 17 2.23 5.04 7.41
C ASP A 17 1.92 6.20 6.44
N VAL A 18 0.89 6.03 5.64
CA VAL A 18 0.44 7.04 4.67
C VAL A 18 -0.10 8.32 5.31
N TYR A 19 -0.43 8.27 6.60
CA TYR A 19 -0.90 9.43 7.34
C TYR A 19 0.21 10.17 8.10
N SER A 20 1.45 9.70 8.05
CA SER A 20 2.61 10.42 8.61
C SER A 20 2.79 11.81 7.96
N VAL A 21 2.28 12.02 6.74
CA VAL A 21 2.23 13.33 6.07
C VAL A 21 1.33 14.36 6.76
N THR A 22 0.41 13.92 7.64
CA THR A 22 -0.57 14.80 8.29
C THR A 22 0.10 15.92 9.08
N ALA A 23 1.20 15.64 9.77
CA ALA A 23 1.94 16.64 10.52
C ALA A 23 2.48 17.77 9.62
N ARG A 24 3.01 17.42 8.46
CA ARG A 24 3.47 18.41 7.47
C ARG A 24 2.29 19.17 6.85
N ALA A 25 1.21 18.46 6.54
CA ALA A 25 0.01 19.08 6.00
C ALA A 25 -0.61 20.10 6.99
N GLU A 26 -0.60 19.78 8.30
CA GLU A 26 -1.09 20.69 9.33
C GLU A 26 -0.21 21.93 9.51
N GLN A 27 1.10 21.81 9.35
CA GLN A 27 2.02 22.95 9.36
C GLN A 27 1.79 23.91 8.18
N LEU A 28 1.47 23.37 7.00
CA LEU A 28 1.24 24.15 5.79
C LEU A 28 -0.19 24.73 5.73
N PHE A 29 -1.15 23.98 6.27
CA PHE A 29 -2.58 24.32 6.22
C PHE A 29 -3.23 24.08 7.59
N PRO A 30 -3.02 25.00 8.56
CA PRO A 30 -3.52 24.84 9.93
C PRO A 30 -5.03 24.55 10.01
N GLY A 31 -5.40 23.52 10.76
CA GLY A 31 -6.77 23.01 10.90
C GLY A 31 -7.32 22.26 9.69
N LYS A 32 -6.48 21.96 8.69
CA LYS A 32 -6.88 21.22 7.48
C LYS A 32 -5.99 20.02 7.17
N GLY A 33 -4.93 19.79 7.93
CA GLY A 33 -3.94 18.75 7.65
C GLY A 33 -4.54 17.35 7.59
N GLU A 34 -5.35 16.98 8.57
CA GLU A 34 -6.03 15.68 8.60
C GLU A 34 -7.00 15.52 7.41
N ALA A 35 -7.86 16.53 7.18
CA ALA A 35 -8.81 16.47 6.07
C ALA A 35 -8.11 16.34 4.71
N LEU A 36 -6.98 17.05 4.53
CA LEU A 36 -6.16 16.93 3.32
C LEU A 36 -5.56 15.52 3.19
N ALA A 37 -4.95 15.00 4.23
CA ALA A 37 -4.32 13.66 4.19
C ALA A 37 -5.34 12.55 3.89
N LEU A 38 -6.52 12.59 4.52
CA LEU A 38 -7.61 11.64 4.30
C LEU A 38 -8.12 11.70 2.86
N LEU A 39 -8.48 12.89 2.39
CA LEU A 39 -9.01 13.06 1.03
C LEU A 39 -7.95 12.74 -0.04
N TRP A 40 -6.69 13.09 0.20
CA TRP A 40 -5.57 12.73 -0.66
C TRP A 40 -5.46 11.21 -0.82
N ARG A 41 -5.45 10.48 0.29
CA ARG A 41 -5.39 9.01 0.28
C ARG A 41 -6.60 8.39 -0.42
N GLU A 42 -7.79 8.88 -0.14
CA GLU A 42 -9.03 8.41 -0.76
C GLU A 42 -8.96 8.55 -2.29
N ARG A 43 -8.56 9.71 -2.79
CA ARG A 43 -8.45 9.96 -4.24
C ARG A 43 -7.37 9.13 -4.91
N GLN A 44 -6.23 8.88 -4.25
CA GLN A 44 -5.23 7.94 -4.77
C GLN A 44 -5.85 6.57 -5.07
N ILE A 45 -6.57 6.01 -4.10
CA ILE A 45 -7.19 4.69 -4.24
C ILE A 45 -8.26 4.70 -5.33
N ASP A 46 -9.12 5.70 -5.35
CA ASP A 46 -10.17 5.80 -6.38
C ASP A 46 -9.58 5.92 -7.79
N TYR A 47 -8.58 6.78 -7.98
CA TYR A 47 -7.98 6.97 -9.31
C TYR A 47 -7.29 5.70 -9.82
N THR A 48 -6.66 4.92 -8.94
CA THR A 48 -6.07 3.62 -9.32
C THR A 48 -7.14 2.64 -9.78
N ARG A 49 -8.25 2.54 -9.03
CA ARG A 49 -9.38 1.65 -9.35
C ARG A 49 -10.05 2.04 -10.67
N LEU A 50 -10.39 3.31 -10.83
CA LEU A 50 -11.05 3.82 -12.04
C LEU A 50 -10.20 3.57 -13.29
N ARG A 51 -8.88 3.76 -13.22
CA ARG A 51 -7.97 3.50 -14.35
C ARG A 51 -7.92 2.02 -14.72
N SER A 52 -7.84 1.13 -13.75
CA SER A 52 -7.83 -0.32 -14.01
C SER A 52 -9.18 -0.82 -14.55
N LEU A 53 -10.31 -0.31 -14.03
CA LEU A 53 -11.64 -0.65 -14.51
C LEU A 53 -11.90 -0.14 -15.93
N ALA A 54 -11.47 1.11 -16.23
CA ALA A 54 -11.68 1.72 -17.53
C ALA A 54 -10.83 1.12 -18.65
N SER A 55 -9.76 0.38 -18.31
CA SER A 55 -8.81 -0.16 -19.27
C SER A 55 -8.11 -1.41 -18.73
N PRO A 56 -8.78 -2.57 -18.85
CA PRO A 56 -8.19 -3.86 -18.45
C PRO A 56 -6.93 -4.24 -19.23
N ASP A 57 -6.69 -3.61 -20.38
CA ASP A 57 -5.48 -3.73 -21.20
C ASP A 57 -4.32 -2.87 -20.71
N GLY A 58 -4.53 -2.04 -19.68
CA GLY A 58 -3.54 -1.12 -19.12
C GLY A 58 -3.29 0.17 -19.93
N ALA A 59 -4.03 0.43 -21.01
CA ALA A 59 -3.82 1.62 -21.84
C ALA A 59 -4.05 2.95 -21.09
N ARG A 60 -4.83 2.92 -20.00
CA ARG A 60 -5.05 4.11 -19.14
C ARG A 60 -4.22 4.07 -17.84
N TYR A 61 -3.27 3.17 -17.75
CA TYR A 61 -2.35 3.14 -16.62
C TYR A 61 -1.55 4.45 -16.56
N LYS A 62 -1.28 4.90 -15.34
CA LYS A 62 -0.42 6.05 -15.02
C LYS A 62 0.39 5.64 -13.79
N PRO A 63 1.70 5.90 -13.70
CA PRO A 63 2.48 5.56 -12.51
C PRO A 63 1.84 6.08 -11.21
N PHE A 64 1.97 5.33 -10.13
CA PHE A 64 1.32 5.70 -8.86
C PHE A 64 1.81 7.05 -8.32
N TRP A 65 3.06 7.41 -8.58
CA TRP A 65 3.58 8.74 -8.23
C TRP A 65 2.80 9.87 -8.87
N ASP A 66 2.51 9.75 -10.15
CA ASP A 66 1.72 10.77 -10.87
C ASP A 66 0.29 10.83 -10.35
N ILE A 67 -0.31 9.68 -10.01
CA ILE A 67 -1.62 9.62 -9.36
C ILE A 67 -1.57 10.28 -7.99
N THR A 68 -0.47 10.09 -7.25
CA THR A 68 -0.25 10.74 -5.95
C THR A 68 -0.25 12.26 -6.09
N ILE A 69 0.41 12.80 -7.10
CA ILE A 69 0.42 14.24 -7.40
C ILE A 69 -0.99 14.74 -7.79
N ASP A 70 -1.65 14.04 -8.72
CA ASP A 70 -3.00 14.42 -9.17
C ASP A 70 -4.02 14.40 -8.01
N ALA A 71 -3.93 13.40 -7.15
CA ALA A 71 -4.80 13.26 -5.99
C ALA A 71 -4.57 14.36 -4.94
N LEU A 72 -3.31 14.78 -4.72
CA LEU A 72 -2.96 15.90 -3.84
C LEU A 72 -3.57 17.20 -4.36
N ARG A 73 -3.39 17.49 -5.65
CA ARG A 73 -3.94 18.69 -6.29
C ARG A 73 -5.46 18.74 -6.17
N TYR A 74 -6.13 17.62 -6.51
CA TYR A 74 -7.58 17.52 -6.35
C TYR A 74 -8.02 17.76 -4.90
N ALA A 75 -7.34 17.15 -3.93
CA ALA A 75 -7.69 17.28 -2.52
C ALA A 75 -7.53 18.72 -2.03
N ALA A 76 -6.45 19.39 -2.42
CA ALA A 76 -6.24 20.82 -2.11
C ALA A 76 -7.32 21.71 -2.72
N ASP A 77 -7.61 21.54 -4.02
CA ASP A 77 -8.67 22.30 -4.70
C ASP A 77 -10.04 22.11 -4.04
N ARG A 78 -10.38 20.85 -3.72
CA ARG A 78 -11.66 20.49 -3.10
C ARG A 78 -11.84 21.09 -1.71
N LEU A 79 -10.72 21.29 -0.98
CA LEU A 79 -10.70 21.90 0.36
C LEU A 79 -10.48 23.42 0.31
N GLY A 80 -10.35 24.02 -0.88
CA GLY A 80 -10.09 25.43 -1.06
C GLY A 80 -8.72 25.88 -0.55
N LEU A 81 -7.72 25.00 -0.59
CA LEU A 81 -6.36 25.27 -0.13
C LEU A 81 -5.51 25.82 -1.26
N LYS A 82 -4.70 26.85 -0.98
CA LYS A 82 -3.73 27.37 -1.94
C LYS A 82 -2.47 26.50 -1.93
N LEU A 83 -2.45 25.46 -2.77
CA LEU A 83 -1.30 24.57 -2.94
C LEU A 83 -0.34 25.18 -3.98
N ASP A 84 0.63 25.96 -3.51
CA ASP A 84 1.71 26.44 -4.37
C ASP A 84 2.79 25.35 -4.59
N ASP A 85 3.73 25.62 -5.50
CA ASP A 85 4.78 24.66 -5.86
C ASP A 85 5.66 24.26 -4.66
N THR A 86 5.88 25.20 -3.73
CA THR A 86 6.68 24.95 -2.52
C THR A 86 5.95 24.00 -1.57
N ALA A 87 4.68 24.26 -1.28
CA ALA A 87 3.87 23.41 -0.42
C ALA A 87 3.69 22.01 -1.04
N GLN A 88 3.42 21.96 -2.35
CA GLN A 88 3.34 20.70 -3.08
C GLN A 88 4.64 19.89 -2.96
N ALA A 89 5.80 20.52 -3.22
CA ALA A 89 7.09 19.85 -3.14
C ALA A 89 7.39 19.32 -1.72
N GLN A 90 7.03 20.08 -0.67
CA GLN A 90 7.21 19.64 0.71
C GLN A 90 6.35 18.42 1.04
N LEU A 91 5.08 18.40 0.69
CA LEU A 91 4.17 17.26 0.91
C LEU A 91 4.60 16.02 0.14
N LEU A 92 5.02 16.18 -1.11
CA LEU A 92 5.50 15.09 -1.94
C LEU A 92 6.82 14.51 -1.40
N LYS A 93 7.71 15.36 -0.86
CA LYS A 93 8.93 14.91 -0.20
C LYS A 93 8.63 14.06 1.04
N GLU A 94 7.68 14.48 1.88
CA GLU A 94 7.22 13.66 3.02
C GLU A 94 6.62 12.33 2.55
N TYR A 95 5.81 12.37 1.50
CA TYR A 95 5.20 11.15 0.96
C TYR A 95 6.22 10.17 0.35
N ALA A 96 7.32 10.66 -0.18
CA ALA A 96 8.39 9.80 -0.69
C ALA A 96 9.11 9.03 0.44
N CYS A 97 9.17 9.61 1.65
CA CYS A 97 9.91 9.08 2.80
C CYS A 97 8.99 8.82 4.01
N LEU A 98 7.83 8.17 3.76
CA LEU A 98 6.86 7.86 4.82
C LEU A 98 7.50 7.11 5.99
N SER A 99 7.05 7.41 7.20
CA SER A 99 7.44 6.68 8.40
C SER A 99 6.99 5.22 8.31
N ALA A 100 7.86 4.30 8.72
CA ALA A 100 7.44 2.91 8.93
C ALA A 100 6.66 2.80 10.26
N PHE A 101 5.72 1.87 10.33
CA PHE A 101 5.14 1.51 11.62
C PHE A 101 6.20 0.85 12.51
N PRO A 102 6.27 1.20 13.80
CA PRO A 102 7.39 0.84 14.67
C PRO A 102 7.59 -0.67 14.85
N GLU A 103 6.53 -1.46 14.79
CA GLU A 103 6.58 -2.91 14.95
C GLU A 103 7.14 -3.64 13.72
N ASN A 104 7.11 -3.02 12.53
CA ASN A 104 7.37 -3.71 11.27
C ASN A 104 8.78 -4.26 11.16
N LEU A 105 9.80 -3.46 11.50
CA LEU A 105 11.19 -3.90 11.36
C LEU A 105 11.50 -5.13 12.24
N ALA A 106 10.97 -5.17 13.46
CA ALA A 106 11.14 -6.31 14.37
C ALA A 106 10.40 -7.55 13.85
N ALA A 107 9.18 -7.38 13.34
CA ALA A 107 8.38 -8.47 12.76
C ALA A 107 9.06 -9.07 11.52
N LEU A 108 9.51 -8.23 10.58
CA LEU A 108 10.22 -8.67 9.37
C LEU A 108 11.49 -9.46 9.71
N LYS A 109 12.31 -8.95 10.64
CA LYS A 109 13.52 -9.66 11.10
C LYS A 109 13.18 -11.01 11.75
N ARG A 110 12.08 -11.10 12.50
CA ARG A 110 11.63 -12.36 13.11
C ARG A 110 11.20 -13.38 12.06
N LEU A 111 10.46 -12.96 11.04
CA LEU A 111 10.05 -13.82 9.92
C LEU A 111 11.26 -14.33 9.12
N ARG A 112 12.24 -13.46 8.85
CA ARG A 112 13.51 -13.86 8.20
C ARG A 112 14.28 -14.91 9.02
N ARG A 113 14.37 -14.73 10.34
CA ARG A 113 15.00 -15.74 11.23
C ARG A 113 14.26 -17.07 11.24
N ALA A 114 12.96 -17.06 11.01
CA ALA A 114 12.16 -18.28 10.84
C ALA A 114 12.34 -18.95 9.46
N GLY A 115 13.21 -18.41 8.60
CA GLY A 115 13.52 -18.96 7.28
C GLY A 115 12.45 -18.69 6.21
N LEU A 116 11.53 -17.75 6.45
CA LEU A 116 10.50 -17.39 5.48
C LEU A 116 11.02 -16.36 4.48
N PRO A 117 10.95 -16.62 3.17
CA PRO A 117 11.13 -15.62 2.13
C PRO A 117 10.07 -14.50 2.26
N LEU A 118 10.50 -13.24 2.08
CA LEU A 118 9.63 -12.08 2.21
C LEU A 118 9.55 -11.31 0.90
N GLY A 119 8.37 -10.76 0.61
CA GLY A 119 8.17 -9.86 -0.53
C GLY A 119 7.27 -8.68 -0.21
N ILE A 120 7.38 -7.68 -1.06
CA ILE A 120 6.41 -6.58 -1.16
C ILE A 120 5.62 -6.77 -2.46
N LEU A 121 4.32 -6.55 -2.42
CA LEU A 121 3.46 -6.39 -3.61
C LEU A 121 2.64 -5.11 -3.44
N SER A 122 2.93 -4.11 -4.26
CA SER A 122 2.43 -2.76 -4.06
C SER A 122 1.92 -2.10 -5.35
N ASN A 123 0.97 -1.19 -5.17
CA ASN A 123 0.54 -0.23 -6.18
C ASN A 123 1.60 0.85 -6.50
N GLY A 124 2.58 1.06 -5.59
CA GLY A 124 3.68 2.00 -5.81
C GLY A 124 4.59 1.61 -6.98
N ASN A 125 5.07 2.57 -7.74
CA ASN A 125 6.06 2.31 -8.78
C ASN A 125 7.45 2.00 -8.19
N PRO A 126 8.36 1.37 -8.95
CA PRO A 126 9.63 0.84 -8.42
C PRO A 126 10.47 1.87 -7.66
N GLU A 127 10.60 3.09 -8.16
CA GLU A 127 11.40 4.15 -7.54
C GLU A 127 10.85 4.56 -6.18
N MET A 128 9.51 4.65 -6.05
CA MET A 128 8.86 4.94 -4.77
C MET A 128 9.15 3.87 -3.74
N LEU A 129 9.06 2.59 -4.14
CA LEU A 129 9.30 1.46 -3.24
C LEU A 129 10.77 1.40 -2.81
N ASP A 130 11.71 1.65 -3.72
CA ASP A 130 13.14 1.68 -3.39
C ASP A 130 13.45 2.77 -2.34
N ILE A 131 12.93 3.98 -2.54
CA ILE A 131 13.10 5.08 -1.58
C ILE A 131 12.48 4.72 -0.22
N ALA A 132 11.23 4.24 -0.21
CA ALA A 132 10.52 3.92 1.03
C ALA A 132 11.20 2.80 1.82
N VAL A 133 11.62 1.72 1.15
CA VAL A 133 12.34 0.60 1.78
C VAL A 133 13.68 1.04 2.36
N LYS A 134 14.43 1.88 1.64
CA LYS A 134 15.72 2.41 2.11
C LYS A 134 15.56 3.36 3.28
N SER A 135 14.65 4.32 3.18
CA SER A 135 14.40 5.31 4.24
C SER A 135 13.92 4.67 5.55
N ALA A 136 13.17 3.57 5.47
CA ALA A 136 12.68 2.81 6.61
C ALA A 136 13.71 1.83 7.21
N GLY A 137 14.94 1.76 6.67
CA GLY A 137 15.97 0.81 7.13
C GLY A 137 15.62 -0.66 6.87
N MET A 138 14.78 -0.94 5.88
CA MET A 138 14.31 -2.28 5.52
C MET A 138 15.08 -2.88 4.33
N HIS A 139 16.13 -2.20 3.87
CA HIS A 139 16.96 -2.68 2.77
C HIS A 139 17.53 -4.09 3.05
N GLY A 140 17.46 -4.97 2.07
CA GLY A 140 17.97 -6.36 2.17
C GLY A 140 17.07 -7.33 2.95
N LEU A 141 15.89 -6.88 3.44
CA LEU A 141 14.95 -7.78 4.12
C LEU A 141 14.02 -8.54 3.17
N PHE A 142 13.80 -8.03 1.96
CA PHE A 142 12.88 -8.61 0.99
C PHE A 142 13.64 -9.32 -0.12
N ASP A 143 13.18 -10.53 -0.45
CA ASP A 143 13.68 -11.31 -1.59
C ASP A 143 13.10 -10.76 -2.90
N HIS A 144 11.87 -10.22 -2.85
CA HIS A 144 11.19 -9.60 -3.99
C HIS A 144 10.49 -8.30 -3.59
N VAL A 145 10.63 -7.26 -4.40
CA VAL A 145 9.87 -6.01 -4.31
C VAL A 145 9.10 -5.86 -5.61
N LEU A 146 7.81 -6.18 -5.56
CA LEU A 146 6.94 -6.29 -6.72
C LEU A 146 6.05 -5.06 -6.84
N SER A 147 6.15 -4.39 -7.98
CA SER A 147 5.29 -3.27 -8.36
C SER A 147 4.27 -3.72 -9.40
N VAL A 148 3.03 -3.29 -9.26
CA VAL A 148 1.99 -3.46 -10.28
C VAL A 148 2.30 -2.70 -11.58
N ASP A 149 3.32 -1.84 -11.57
CA ASP A 149 3.83 -1.17 -12.77
C ASP A 149 4.24 -2.19 -13.85
N ALA A 150 4.68 -3.39 -13.45
CA ALA A 150 5.04 -4.48 -14.35
C ALA A 150 3.87 -5.02 -15.18
N VAL A 151 2.64 -4.88 -14.68
CA VAL A 151 1.42 -5.39 -15.35
C VAL A 151 0.46 -4.29 -15.76
N LYS A 152 0.78 -3.02 -15.44
CA LYS A 152 -0.03 -1.83 -15.76
C LYS A 152 -1.48 -1.93 -15.29
N GLN A 153 -1.71 -2.65 -14.19
CA GLN A 153 -3.01 -2.80 -13.54
C GLN A 153 -2.87 -2.75 -12.03
N TYR A 154 -3.69 -1.93 -11.40
CA TYR A 154 -3.70 -1.76 -9.96
C TYR A 154 -4.43 -2.90 -9.24
N LYS A 155 -4.10 -3.15 -7.98
CA LYS A 155 -4.96 -3.94 -7.09
C LYS A 155 -6.37 -3.29 -7.09
N THR A 156 -7.48 -4.02 -7.25
CA THR A 156 -7.62 -5.46 -7.02
C THR A 156 -7.65 -6.31 -8.31
N ALA A 157 -7.05 -5.86 -9.40
CA ALA A 157 -7.00 -6.67 -10.62
C ALA A 157 -6.21 -7.97 -10.37
N PRO A 158 -6.70 -9.14 -10.87
CA PRO A 158 -6.01 -10.42 -10.68
C PRO A 158 -4.57 -10.42 -11.18
N ALA A 159 -4.28 -9.70 -12.27
CA ALA A 159 -2.93 -9.57 -12.82
C ALA A 159 -1.93 -8.99 -11.80
N ALA A 160 -2.36 -8.07 -10.94
CA ALA A 160 -1.53 -7.52 -9.88
C ALA A 160 -1.15 -8.60 -8.85
N TYR A 161 -2.14 -9.38 -8.39
CA TYR A 161 -1.89 -10.44 -7.40
C TYR A 161 -1.10 -11.62 -7.98
N ALA A 162 -1.19 -11.90 -9.28
CA ALA A 162 -0.42 -12.96 -9.93
C ALA A 162 1.11 -12.76 -9.88
N LEU A 163 1.57 -11.54 -9.61
CA LEU A 163 3.00 -11.24 -9.47
C LEU A 163 3.65 -12.01 -8.32
N GLY A 164 2.95 -12.20 -7.19
CA GLY A 164 3.50 -12.92 -6.04
C GLY A 164 3.77 -14.41 -6.32
N PRO A 165 2.75 -15.22 -6.69
CA PRO A 165 2.96 -16.62 -7.07
C PRO A 165 4.04 -16.81 -8.13
N LYS A 166 4.09 -15.93 -9.13
CA LYS A 166 5.12 -15.97 -10.17
C LYS A 166 6.53 -15.71 -9.63
N ALA A 167 6.68 -14.74 -8.72
CA ALA A 167 8.00 -14.37 -8.19
C ALA A 167 8.57 -15.41 -7.23
N PHE A 168 7.70 -16.03 -6.42
CA PHE A 168 8.12 -17.03 -5.42
C PHE A 168 8.09 -18.47 -5.94
N ASP A 169 7.57 -18.70 -7.13
CA ASP A 169 7.32 -20.05 -7.68
C ASP A 169 6.50 -20.92 -6.69
N LEU A 170 5.41 -20.34 -6.17
CA LEU A 170 4.53 -20.97 -5.19
C LEU A 170 3.06 -20.77 -5.56
N PRO A 171 2.18 -21.72 -5.23
CA PRO A 171 0.74 -21.50 -5.28
C PRO A 171 0.34 -20.35 -4.34
N ALA A 172 -0.62 -19.52 -4.73
CA ALA A 172 -1.10 -18.39 -3.93
C ALA A 172 -1.50 -18.80 -2.50
N GLY A 173 -2.16 -19.97 -2.33
CA GLY A 173 -2.58 -20.46 -1.02
C GLY A 173 -1.44 -20.84 -0.07
N GLU A 174 -0.19 -20.94 -0.54
CA GLU A 174 1.01 -21.19 0.27
C GLU A 174 1.76 -19.88 0.60
N ILE A 175 1.26 -18.74 0.13
CA ILE A 175 1.79 -17.42 0.41
C ILE A 175 0.83 -16.69 1.36
N LEU A 176 1.34 -16.21 2.49
CA LEU A 176 0.60 -15.32 3.37
C LEU A 176 0.68 -13.89 2.83
N PHE A 177 -0.47 -13.35 2.42
CA PHE A 177 -0.57 -11.94 2.00
C PHE A 177 -1.04 -11.08 3.17
N VAL A 178 -0.26 -10.06 3.52
CA VAL A 178 -0.50 -9.20 4.69
C VAL A 178 -0.81 -7.79 4.22
N SER A 179 -1.96 -7.26 4.62
CA SER A 179 -2.35 -5.88 4.33
C SER A 179 -3.11 -5.25 5.50
N SER A 180 -2.92 -3.95 5.73
CA SER A 180 -3.76 -3.15 6.62
C SER A 180 -4.97 -2.56 5.90
N ASN A 181 -4.99 -2.61 4.58
CA ASN A 181 -6.14 -2.22 3.78
C ASN A 181 -7.09 -3.42 3.63
N CYS A 182 -8.26 -3.39 4.30
CA CYS A 182 -9.21 -4.51 4.27
C CYS A 182 -9.62 -4.90 2.84
N TRP A 183 -9.88 -3.92 1.99
CA TRP A 183 -10.22 -4.14 0.57
C TRP A 183 -9.11 -4.89 -0.21
N ASP A 184 -7.82 -4.67 0.14
CA ASP A 184 -6.69 -5.34 -0.48
C ASP A 184 -6.55 -6.78 0.04
N ALA A 185 -6.73 -7.00 1.34
CA ALA A 185 -6.77 -8.33 1.93
C ALA A 185 -7.95 -9.15 1.35
N CYS A 186 -9.14 -8.55 1.16
CA CYS A 186 -10.28 -9.18 0.49
C CYS A 186 -9.95 -9.52 -0.97
N GLY A 187 -9.36 -8.59 -1.72
CA GLY A 187 -8.96 -8.83 -3.11
C GLY A 187 -7.93 -9.95 -3.25
N ALA A 188 -6.96 -10.02 -2.34
CA ALA A 188 -5.99 -11.10 -2.29
C ALA A 188 -6.64 -12.44 -1.92
N THR A 189 -7.67 -12.44 -1.05
CA THR A 189 -8.46 -13.64 -0.72
C THR A 189 -9.21 -14.15 -1.94
N TRP A 190 -9.87 -13.27 -2.69
CA TRP A 190 -10.52 -13.65 -3.96
C TRP A 190 -9.56 -14.26 -4.98
N PHE A 191 -8.32 -13.78 -4.99
CA PHE A 191 -7.29 -14.34 -5.87
C PHE A 191 -6.79 -15.71 -5.43
N GLY A 192 -6.94 -16.06 -4.15
CA GLY A 192 -6.55 -17.38 -3.60
C GLY A 192 -5.36 -17.36 -2.64
N TYR A 193 -4.88 -16.21 -2.20
CA TYR A 193 -3.90 -16.12 -1.11
C TYR A 193 -4.48 -16.57 0.23
N THR A 194 -3.63 -17.09 1.11
CA THR A 194 -3.89 -17.06 2.55
C THR A 194 -3.65 -15.61 3.01
N THR A 195 -4.63 -14.97 3.65
CA THR A 195 -4.58 -13.53 3.90
C THR A 195 -4.64 -13.16 5.38
N TYR A 196 -3.99 -12.05 5.72
CA TYR A 196 -4.01 -11.51 7.08
C TYR A 196 -4.24 -10.00 7.04
N TRP A 197 -5.32 -9.56 7.68
CA TRP A 197 -5.65 -8.14 7.78
C TRP A 197 -5.15 -7.56 9.09
N ILE A 198 -4.20 -6.61 9.03
CA ILE A 198 -3.72 -5.86 10.20
C ILE A 198 -4.63 -4.64 10.39
N ASN A 199 -5.62 -4.76 11.26
CA ASN A 199 -6.62 -3.73 11.53
C ASN A 199 -6.18 -2.84 12.70
N ARG A 200 -5.22 -1.95 12.48
CA ARG A 200 -4.68 -1.08 13.54
C ARG A 200 -5.72 -0.13 14.14
N ALA A 201 -6.64 0.36 13.33
CA ALA A 201 -7.62 1.36 13.73
C ALA A 201 -8.94 0.78 14.28
N GLY A 202 -9.09 -0.56 14.31
CA GLY A 202 -10.32 -1.20 14.77
C GLY A 202 -11.54 -0.94 13.86
N HIS A 203 -11.30 -0.68 12.57
CA HIS A 203 -12.38 -0.44 11.61
C HIS A 203 -13.25 -1.68 11.40
N PRO A 204 -14.53 -1.52 11.03
CA PRO A 204 -15.34 -2.64 10.58
C PRO A 204 -14.75 -3.27 9.33
N ALA A 205 -14.93 -4.58 9.16
CA ALA A 205 -14.55 -5.26 7.92
C ALA A 205 -15.40 -4.77 6.75
N GLU A 206 -14.78 -4.80 5.56
CA GLU A 206 -15.51 -4.53 4.30
C GLU A 206 -16.64 -5.55 4.10
N ARG A 207 -17.76 -5.09 3.57
CA ARG A 207 -18.92 -5.95 3.26
C ARG A 207 -18.87 -6.38 1.79
N LEU A 208 -17.92 -7.26 1.48
CA LEU A 208 -17.61 -7.72 0.11
C LEU A 208 -17.86 -9.22 -0.08
N ASP A 209 -18.68 -9.84 0.78
CA ASP A 209 -19.02 -11.27 0.76
C ASP A 209 -17.77 -12.20 0.81
N VAL A 210 -16.65 -11.66 1.30
CA VAL A 210 -15.40 -12.36 1.54
C VAL A 210 -14.72 -11.78 2.79
N ALA A 211 -14.04 -12.63 3.53
CA ALA A 211 -13.25 -12.19 4.68
C ALA A 211 -11.79 -12.64 4.53
N PRO A 212 -10.83 -11.85 5.02
CA PRO A 212 -9.45 -12.31 5.19
C PRO A 212 -9.40 -13.60 6.03
N THR A 213 -8.41 -14.46 5.76
CA THR A 213 -8.22 -15.74 6.49
C THR A 213 -7.93 -15.53 7.98
N GLY A 214 -7.27 -14.42 8.31
CA GLY A 214 -7.00 -14.00 9.68
C GLY A 214 -7.04 -12.48 9.83
N THR A 215 -7.32 -12.03 11.05
CA THR A 215 -7.36 -10.59 11.38
C THR A 215 -6.76 -10.39 12.77
N GLU A 216 -6.00 -9.34 12.94
CA GLU A 216 -5.59 -8.83 14.24
C GLU A 216 -6.04 -7.38 14.37
N ILE A 217 -6.74 -7.08 15.46
CA ILE A 217 -7.04 -5.70 15.84
C ILE A 217 -5.81 -5.19 16.59
N GLY A 218 -5.08 -4.27 15.96
CA GLY A 218 -3.86 -3.72 16.52
C GLY A 218 -4.12 -3.03 17.85
N ARG A 219 -3.22 -3.25 18.81
CA ARG A 219 -3.07 -2.35 19.95
C ARG A 219 -2.29 -1.14 19.48
N ALA A 220 -2.88 0.03 19.63
CA ALA A 220 -2.17 1.30 19.45
C ALA A 220 -1.01 1.40 20.43
#